data_0e37518102697288a0c816fbee256127
#
_entry.id   0e37518102697288a0c816fbee256127
#
_cell.length_a   1.000
_cell.length_b   1.000
_cell.length_c   1.000
_cell.angle_alpha   90.00
_cell.angle_beta   90.00
_cell.angle_gamma   90.00
#
_symmetry.space_group_name_H-M   'P 1'
#
loop_
_entity.id
_entity.type
_entity.pdbx_description
1 polymer ?
#
loop_
_entity_poly.entity_id
_entity_poly.type
_entity_poly.pdbx_seq_one_letter_code
_entity_poly.pdbx_strand_id
1 'polypeptide(L)'
;KNDDRIYTERVRYDPASAEKLLDRGRRISTAERIPDPISTNPSWWKCKFCAAHSFCHERRLTQEVNCRTCAHSTPTDDGKWGCARWKVDHVEVEHQRTGCHAHVLHPDMVPWPIKDSGDPSEAVYEIDGVDVRNGEADAFTFASQELIAGGEACASQEVGEVRRVFPGAKVKEVRDVTRLPAESN
;
A
#
# COMPACT_ATOMS: atom_id res chain seq x y z
N LYS A 1 -21.10 0.06 -32.58
CA LYS A 1 -20.92 1.12 -33.59
C LYS A 1 -20.39 2.32 -32.84
N ASN A 2 -19.13 2.68 -33.08
CA ASN A 2 -18.59 3.94 -32.61
C ASN A 2 -19.31 5.04 -33.40
N ASP A 3 -20.15 5.79 -32.68
CA ASP A 3 -20.80 6.97 -33.21
C ASP A 3 -20.03 8.16 -32.65
N ASP A 4 -19.18 8.78 -33.46
CA ASP A 4 -18.36 9.93 -33.10
C ASP A 4 -19.19 11.23 -32.89
N ARG A 5 -20.51 11.11 -32.71
CA ARG A 5 -21.39 12.24 -32.44
C ARG A 5 -21.20 12.72 -31.00
N ILE A 6 -20.94 14.01 -30.88
CA ILE A 6 -20.96 14.69 -29.58
C ILE A 6 -22.40 14.78 -29.11
N TYR A 7 -22.71 14.11 -28.01
CA TYR A 7 -23.98 14.24 -27.31
C TYR A 7 -23.86 15.31 -26.23
N THR A 8 -24.76 16.27 -26.24
CA THR A 8 -24.85 17.30 -25.20
C THR A 8 -26.23 17.30 -24.57
N GLU A 9 -26.27 17.23 -23.25
CA GLU A 9 -27.49 17.29 -22.48
C GLU A 9 -27.41 18.35 -21.39
N ARG A 10 -28.49 19.08 -21.18
CA ARG A 10 -28.59 20.02 -20.06
C ARG A 10 -29.26 19.33 -18.88
N VAL A 11 -28.45 18.99 -17.88
CA VAL A 11 -28.94 18.41 -16.64
C VAL A 11 -29.31 19.51 -15.63
N ARG A 12 -30.48 19.40 -15.02
CA ARG A 12 -30.87 20.34 -13.95
C ARG A 12 -30.05 20.02 -12.68
N TYR A 13 -29.57 21.06 -12.02
CA TYR A 13 -28.90 20.92 -10.75
C TYR A 13 -29.88 20.42 -9.68
N ASP A 14 -29.52 19.33 -9.02
CA ASP A 14 -30.24 18.77 -7.88
C ASP A 14 -29.36 18.91 -6.62
N PRO A 15 -29.69 19.87 -5.71
CA PRO A 15 -28.91 20.11 -4.50
C PRO A 15 -28.78 18.88 -3.61
N ALA A 16 -29.88 18.11 -3.45
CA ALA A 16 -29.88 16.95 -2.58
C ALA A 16 -28.96 15.83 -3.09
N SER A 17 -28.91 15.61 -4.40
CA SER A 17 -27.97 14.67 -5.02
C SER A 17 -26.53 15.18 -4.92
N ALA A 18 -26.30 16.47 -5.12
CA ALA A 18 -25.00 17.07 -4.98
C ALA A 18 -24.43 16.94 -3.55
N GLU A 19 -25.23 17.27 -2.53
CA GLU A 19 -24.85 17.11 -1.12
C GLU A 19 -24.50 15.65 -0.78
N LYS A 20 -25.27 14.68 -1.22
CA LYS A 20 -24.99 13.25 -1.03
C LYS A 20 -23.67 12.82 -1.66
N LEU A 21 -23.33 13.35 -2.84
CA LEU A 21 -22.08 13.05 -3.51
C LEU A 21 -20.89 13.70 -2.82
N LEU A 22 -21.04 14.95 -2.34
CA LEU A 22 -20.02 15.63 -1.56
C LEU A 22 -19.74 14.94 -0.23
N ASP A 23 -20.80 14.56 0.50
CA ASP A 23 -20.67 13.79 1.74
C ASP A 23 -20.00 12.42 1.52
N ARG A 24 -20.37 11.73 0.45
CA ARG A 24 -19.69 10.50 0.06
C ARG A 24 -18.22 10.73 -0.26
N GLY A 25 -17.90 11.77 -1.02
CA GLY A 25 -16.53 12.15 -1.36
C GLY A 25 -15.72 12.43 -0.10
N ARG A 26 -16.28 13.21 0.84
CA ARG A 26 -15.65 13.53 2.13
C ARG A 26 -15.36 12.25 2.92
N ARG A 27 -16.32 11.36 3.11
CA ARG A 27 -16.11 10.10 3.83
C ARG A 27 -15.03 9.22 3.20
N ILE A 28 -14.91 9.22 1.87
CA ILE A 28 -13.85 8.47 1.18
C ILE A 28 -12.48 9.12 1.40
N SER A 29 -12.40 10.45 1.28
CA SER A 29 -11.13 11.18 1.39
C SER A 29 -10.57 11.24 2.81
N THR A 30 -11.43 11.10 3.84
CA THR A 30 -11.03 11.13 5.25
C THR A 30 -11.02 9.73 5.89
N ALA A 31 -11.24 8.67 5.12
CA ALA A 31 -11.22 7.31 5.65
C ALA A 31 -9.79 6.91 6.04
N GLU A 32 -9.61 6.52 7.30
CA GLU A 32 -8.34 6.01 7.83
C GLU A 32 -8.11 4.52 7.49
N ARG A 33 -9.16 3.83 7.07
CA ARG A 33 -9.12 2.42 6.74
C ARG A 33 -9.81 2.14 5.41
N ILE A 34 -9.37 1.10 4.75
CA ILE A 34 -10.02 0.60 3.53
C ILE A 34 -11.43 0.14 3.87
N PRO A 35 -12.46 0.57 3.12
CA PRO A 35 -13.83 0.14 3.36
C PRO A 35 -13.99 -1.36 3.09
N ASP A 36 -14.96 -1.96 3.78
CA ASP A 36 -15.31 -3.35 3.54
C ASP A 36 -15.66 -3.60 2.06
N PRO A 37 -15.30 -4.78 1.54
CA PRO A 37 -15.66 -5.15 0.18
C PRO A 37 -17.19 -5.12 -0.01
N ILE A 38 -17.65 -4.69 -1.17
CA ILE A 38 -19.09 -4.65 -1.51
C ILE A 38 -19.75 -6.03 -1.52
N SER A 39 -18.96 -7.10 -1.55
CA SER A 39 -19.38 -8.48 -1.41
C SER A 39 -18.21 -9.32 -0.93
N THR A 40 -18.50 -10.34 -0.14
CA THR A 40 -17.51 -11.38 0.26
C THR A 40 -17.32 -12.44 -0.82
N ASN A 41 -18.19 -12.47 -1.86
CA ASN A 41 -18.05 -13.42 -2.98
C ASN A 41 -17.19 -12.80 -4.10
N PRO A 42 -15.94 -13.29 -4.32
CA PRO A 42 -15.05 -12.78 -5.36
C PRO A 42 -15.60 -13.00 -6.78
N SER A 43 -16.44 -14.02 -6.97
CA SER A 43 -17.05 -14.34 -8.27
C SER A 43 -18.27 -13.49 -8.60
N TRP A 44 -18.76 -12.66 -7.69
CA TRP A 44 -19.87 -11.76 -7.97
C TRP A 44 -19.50 -10.82 -9.12
N TRP A 45 -20.39 -10.64 -10.09
CA TRP A 45 -20.08 -9.96 -11.34
C TRP A 45 -19.46 -8.57 -11.17
N LYS A 46 -19.91 -7.79 -10.16
CA LYS A 46 -19.33 -6.47 -9.86
C LYS A 46 -17.91 -6.56 -9.29
N CYS A 47 -17.61 -7.58 -8.50
CA CYS A 47 -16.27 -7.82 -7.98
C CYS A 47 -15.35 -8.34 -9.08
N LYS A 48 -15.80 -9.31 -9.89
CA LYS A 48 -15.02 -9.91 -10.97
C LYS A 48 -14.46 -8.91 -11.97
N PHE A 49 -15.17 -7.83 -12.25
CA PHE A 49 -14.74 -6.77 -13.17
C PHE A 49 -14.23 -5.51 -12.45
N CYS A 50 -14.02 -5.56 -11.13
CA CYS A 50 -13.53 -4.44 -10.35
C CYS A 50 -12.00 -4.35 -10.41
N ALA A 51 -11.46 -3.16 -10.66
CA ALA A 51 -10.00 -2.93 -10.64
C ALA A 51 -9.37 -3.21 -9.26
N ALA A 52 -10.15 -3.11 -8.17
CA ALA A 52 -9.70 -3.40 -6.82
C ALA A 52 -9.92 -4.88 -6.41
N HIS A 53 -10.28 -5.78 -7.34
CA HIS A 53 -10.56 -7.19 -7.03
C HIS A 53 -9.41 -7.87 -6.28
N SER A 54 -8.20 -7.79 -6.80
CA SER A 54 -7.02 -8.40 -6.19
C SER A 54 -6.71 -7.83 -4.81
N PHE A 55 -7.01 -6.57 -4.60
CA PHE A 55 -6.86 -5.90 -3.32
C PHE A 55 -7.85 -6.43 -2.27
N CYS A 56 -9.14 -6.48 -2.65
CA CYS A 56 -10.22 -6.87 -1.73
C CYS A 56 -10.26 -8.38 -1.43
N HIS A 57 -9.96 -9.22 -2.42
CA HIS A 57 -10.17 -10.67 -2.32
C HIS A 57 -8.89 -11.50 -2.28
N GLU A 58 -7.79 -10.99 -2.82
CA GLU A 58 -6.50 -11.69 -2.86
C GLU A 58 -5.49 -11.11 -1.87
N ARG A 59 -5.84 -10.03 -1.16
CA ARG A 59 -4.96 -9.30 -0.24
C ARG A 59 -3.58 -9.02 -0.87
N ARG A 60 -3.62 -8.52 -2.09
CA ARG A 60 -2.39 -8.26 -2.85
C ARG A 60 -1.54 -7.18 -2.17
N LEU A 61 -0.25 -7.47 -2.04
CA LEU A 61 0.74 -6.49 -1.59
C LEU A 61 0.77 -5.28 -2.54
N THR A 62 0.67 -4.07 -1.98
CA THR A 62 0.86 -2.85 -2.77
C THR A 62 2.24 -2.82 -3.41
N GLN A 63 2.33 -2.24 -4.61
CA GLN A 63 3.61 -2.05 -5.31
C GLN A 63 4.08 -0.59 -5.24
N GLU A 64 3.31 0.27 -4.57
CA GLU A 64 3.62 1.69 -4.47
C GLU A 64 4.23 2.02 -3.11
N VAL A 65 5.21 2.94 -3.12
CA VAL A 65 5.81 3.53 -1.93
C VAL A 65 5.63 5.04 -2.02
N ASN A 66 4.51 5.51 -1.47
CA ASN A 66 4.15 6.92 -1.44
C ASN A 66 3.25 7.19 -0.21
N CYS A 67 2.87 8.44 0.06
CA CYS A 67 2.07 8.75 1.23
C CYS A 67 0.69 8.08 1.24
N ARG A 68 0.14 7.68 0.09
CA ARG A 68 -1.17 6.98 0.03
C ARG A 68 -1.10 5.54 0.52
N THR A 69 0.08 4.96 0.55
CA THR A 69 0.32 3.60 1.00
C THR A 69 1.08 3.55 2.32
N CYS A 70 1.29 4.71 2.97
CA CYS A 70 2.05 4.87 4.20
C CYS A 70 1.16 4.87 5.44
N ALA A 71 1.52 4.09 6.45
CA ALA A 71 0.83 4.05 7.74
C ALA A 71 0.91 5.37 8.53
N HIS A 72 1.88 6.23 8.22
CA HIS A 72 2.02 7.53 8.88
C HIS A 72 1.18 8.65 8.25
N SER A 73 0.53 8.38 7.12
CA SER A 73 -0.26 9.40 6.44
C SER A 73 -1.65 9.49 7.02
N THR A 74 -2.09 10.72 7.28
CA THR A 74 -3.42 11.01 7.81
C THR A 74 -4.13 11.96 6.85
N PRO A 75 -5.25 11.55 6.24
CA PRO A 75 -6.05 12.47 5.43
C PRO A 75 -6.68 13.55 6.31
N THR A 76 -6.73 14.77 5.80
CA THR A 76 -7.32 15.91 6.48
C THR A 76 -8.66 16.31 5.86
N ASP A 77 -9.52 16.98 6.63
CA ASP A 77 -10.88 17.38 6.21
C ASP A 77 -10.88 18.31 4.98
N ASP A 78 -9.79 19.04 4.73
CA ASP A 78 -9.62 19.92 3.57
C ASP A 78 -9.05 19.19 2.33
N GLY A 79 -8.98 17.86 2.38
CA GLY A 79 -8.52 17.01 1.27
C GLY A 79 -7.00 16.96 1.10
N LYS A 80 -6.25 17.43 2.09
CA LYS A 80 -4.80 17.32 2.14
C LYS A 80 -4.38 16.09 2.94
N TRP A 81 -3.08 15.91 3.10
CA TRP A 81 -2.49 14.81 3.85
C TRP A 81 -1.48 15.34 4.85
N GLY A 82 -1.64 14.95 6.09
CA GLY A 82 -0.65 15.11 7.14
C GLY A 82 0.29 13.92 7.21
N CYS A 83 1.33 14.04 8.04
CA CYS A 83 2.26 12.96 8.34
C CYS A 83 2.54 12.90 9.85
N ALA A 84 2.12 11.82 10.49
CA ALA A 84 2.35 11.61 11.93
C ALA A 84 3.83 11.43 12.26
N ARG A 85 4.62 10.79 11.38
CA ARG A 85 6.06 10.56 11.58
C ARG A 85 6.83 11.88 11.68
N TRP A 86 6.55 12.82 10.79
CA TRP A 86 7.23 14.11 10.72
C TRP A 86 6.48 15.24 11.42
N LYS A 87 5.30 14.94 11.98
CA LYS A 87 4.43 15.91 12.70
C LYS A 87 4.13 17.14 11.85
N VAL A 88 3.77 16.91 10.60
CA VAL A 88 3.35 17.97 9.68
C VAL A 88 1.87 17.77 9.31
N ASP A 89 1.11 18.88 9.33
CA ASP A 89 -0.31 18.86 9.00
C ASP A 89 -0.56 18.77 7.50
N HIS A 90 0.36 19.29 6.70
CA HIS A 90 0.25 19.27 5.25
C HIS A 90 1.56 18.84 4.60
N VAL A 91 1.49 17.75 3.86
CA VAL A 91 2.60 17.26 3.02
C VAL A 91 2.39 17.80 1.61
N GLU A 92 3.43 18.38 1.02
CA GLU A 92 3.40 18.86 -0.38
C GLU A 92 3.09 17.71 -1.35
N VAL A 93 2.31 17.99 -2.40
CA VAL A 93 1.82 16.98 -3.35
C VAL A 93 2.95 16.18 -4.02
N GLU A 94 4.07 16.82 -4.29
CA GLU A 94 5.23 16.15 -4.86
C GLU A 94 5.81 15.11 -3.89
N HIS A 95 5.98 15.48 -2.63
CA HIS A 95 6.43 14.54 -1.58
C HIS A 95 5.40 13.43 -1.33
N GLN A 96 4.09 13.73 -1.42
CA GLN A 96 3.06 12.69 -1.30
C GLN A 96 3.23 11.59 -2.37
N ARG A 97 3.68 11.93 -3.58
CA ARG A 97 3.84 11.01 -4.71
C ARG A 97 5.13 10.22 -4.68
N THR A 98 6.20 10.83 -4.19
CA THR A 98 7.54 10.22 -4.17
C THR A 98 7.78 9.35 -2.94
N GLY A 99 7.02 9.55 -1.86
CA GLY A 99 7.26 8.91 -0.58
C GLY A 99 8.56 9.39 0.09
N CYS A 100 8.95 8.73 1.17
CA CYS A 100 10.19 9.06 1.89
C CYS A 100 10.87 7.80 2.43
N HIS A 101 12.10 7.95 2.96
CA HIS A 101 12.88 6.85 3.54
C HIS A 101 12.26 6.23 4.81
N ALA A 102 11.45 7.00 5.55
CA ALA A 102 10.73 6.52 6.72
C ALA A 102 9.30 6.00 6.39
N HIS A 103 9.08 5.57 5.14
CA HIS A 103 7.80 5.00 4.72
C HIS A 103 7.57 3.66 5.42
N VAL A 104 6.37 3.50 5.98
CA VAL A 104 5.87 2.24 6.55
C VAL A 104 4.64 1.81 5.73
N LEU A 105 4.64 0.59 5.24
CA LEU A 105 3.49 0.05 4.50
C LEU A 105 2.23 0.10 5.37
N HIS A 106 1.11 0.51 4.79
CA HIS A 106 -0.15 0.53 5.53
C HIS A 106 -0.64 -0.90 5.78
N PRO A 107 -1.06 -1.26 7.01
CA PRO A 107 -1.48 -2.63 7.35
C PRO A 107 -2.59 -3.20 6.47
N ASP A 108 -3.51 -2.34 6.02
CA ASP A 108 -4.60 -2.76 5.13
C ASP A 108 -4.13 -3.02 3.68
N MET A 109 -2.86 -2.69 3.35
CA MET A 109 -2.29 -2.79 1.99
C MET A 109 -1.22 -3.88 1.87
N VAL A 110 -1.12 -4.73 2.87
CA VAL A 110 -0.23 -5.89 2.91
C VAL A 110 -1.02 -7.17 3.18
N PRO A 111 -0.55 -8.34 2.71
CA PRO A 111 -1.22 -9.61 2.97
C PRO A 111 -0.99 -10.14 4.38
N TRP A 112 0.02 -9.63 5.08
CA TRP A 112 0.51 -10.16 6.35
C TRP A 112 -0.22 -9.57 7.55
N PRO A 113 -0.44 -10.35 8.62
CA PRO A 113 -0.94 -9.83 9.88
C PRO A 113 0.01 -8.81 10.49
N ILE A 114 -0.55 -7.74 11.07
CA ILE A 114 0.23 -6.79 11.86
C ILE A 114 0.30 -7.22 13.32
N LYS A 115 1.46 -7.00 13.94
CA LYS A 115 1.69 -7.10 15.38
C LYS A 115 2.03 -5.72 15.96
N ASP A 116 1.87 -5.58 17.26
CA ASP A 116 2.30 -4.37 17.97
C ASP A 116 3.84 -4.30 17.96
N SER A 117 4.39 -3.23 17.42
CA SER A 117 5.83 -2.98 17.41
C SER A 117 6.34 -2.37 18.71
N GLY A 118 5.45 -1.71 19.48
CA GLY A 118 5.83 -0.85 20.59
C GLY A 118 6.52 0.45 20.17
N ASP A 119 6.81 0.64 18.88
CA ASP A 119 7.39 1.84 18.30
C ASP A 119 6.49 2.39 17.19
N PRO A 120 5.96 3.63 17.33
CA PRO A 120 5.09 4.22 16.33
C PRO A 120 5.80 4.57 15.01
N SER A 121 7.12 4.45 14.95
CA SER A 121 7.90 4.73 13.73
C SER A 121 8.05 3.54 12.79
N GLU A 122 7.61 2.35 13.20
CA GLU A 122 7.71 1.11 12.44
C GLU A 122 6.43 0.27 12.55
N ALA A 123 6.28 -0.69 11.67
CA ALA A 123 5.28 -1.75 11.78
C ALA A 123 5.97 -3.11 11.83
N VAL A 124 5.38 -4.07 12.55
CA VAL A 124 5.84 -5.46 12.58
C VAL A 124 4.78 -6.32 11.88
N TYR A 125 5.19 -7.02 10.84
CA TYR A 125 4.34 -7.98 10.12
C TYR A 125 4.79 -9.41 10.42
N GLU A 126 3.82 -10.30 10.61
CA GLU A 126 4.11 -11.72 10.67
C GLU A 126 4.14 -12.29 9.26
N ILE A 127 5.32 -12.71 8.81
CA ILE A 127 5.56 -13.31 7.49
C ILE A 127 6.09 -14.73 7.74
N ASP A 128 5.35 -15.74 7.32
CA ASP A 128 5.71 -17.18 7.51
C ASP A 128 6.07 -17.52 8.97
N GLY A 129 5.38 -16.91 9.93
CA GLY A 129 5.61 -17.11 11.35
C GLY A 129 6.82 -16.35 11.91
N VAL A 130 7.48 -15.50 11.12
CA VAL A 130 8.60 -14.66 11.52
C VAL A 130 8.17 -13.21 11.62
N ASP A 131 8.58 -12.52 12.67
CA ASP A 131 8.34 -11.09 12.87
C ASP A 131 9.31 -10.27 12.04
N VAL A 132 8.78 -9.55 11.04
CA VAL A 132 9.54 -8.72 10.12
C VAL A 132 9.18 -7.26 10.33
N ARG A 133 10.19 -6.43 10.63
CA ARG A 133 10.02 -4.99 10.87
C ARG A 133 10.09 -4.20 9.58
N ASN A 134 9.18 -3.25 9.45
CA ASN A 134 9.11 -2.30 8.32
C ASN A 134 9.20 -0.87 8.82
N GLY A 135 10.11 -0.10 8.28
CA GLY A 135 10.33 1.28 8.67
C GLY A 135 11.54 1.90 7.99
N GLU A 136 12.24 2.77 8.70
CA GLU A 136 13.52 3.29 8.28
C GLU A 136 14.56 2.15 8.33
N ALA A 137 15.19 1.87 7.19
CA ALA A 137 16.03 0.69 7.04
C ALA A 137 17.29 0.72 7.93
N ASP A 138 17.47 -0.36 8.68
CA ASP A 138 18.68 -0.64 9.46
C ASP A 138 19.05 -2.14 9.38
N ALA A 139 19.83 -2.65 10.33
CA ALA A 139 20.22 -4.06 10.36
C ALA A 139 19.03 -5.03 10.58
N PHE A 140 17.94 -4.57 11.19
CA PHE A 140 16.81 -5.38 11.62
C PHE A 140 15.48 -4.96 10.99
N THR A 141 15.43 -3.74 10.44
CA THR A 141 14.25 -3.11 9.87
C THR A 141 14.39 -2.99 8.35
N PHE A 142 13.39 -3.46 7.61
CA PHE A 142 13.35 -3.40 6.15
C PHE A 142 12.66 -2.11 5.69
N ALA A 143 13.23 -1.45 4.69
CA ALA A 143 12.49 -0.42 3.96
C ALA A 143 11.29 -1.03 3.22
N SER A 144 10.27 -0.23 2.97
CA SER A 144 9.07 -0.70 2.26
C SER A 144 9.37 -1.25 0.86
N GLN A 145 10.31 -0.65 0.13
CA GLN A 145 10.77 -1.15 -1.17
C GLN A 145 11.37 -2.56 -1.06
N GLU A 146 12.09 -2.85 0.02
CA GLU A 146 12.70 -4.15 0.25
C GLU A 146 11.63 -5.22 0.51
N LEU A 147 10.61 -4.89 1.33
CA LEU A 147 9.48 -5.79 1.57
C LEU A 147 8.65 -6.04 0.31
N ILE A 148 8.46 -5.02 -0.53
CA ILE A 148 7.77 -5.17 -1.82
C ILE A 148 8.58 -6.07 -2.76
N ALA A 149 9.88 -5.88 -2.82
CA ALA A 149 10.77 -6.66 -3.71
C ALA A 149 11.01 -8.07 -3.21
N GLY A 150 11.12 -8.26 -1.89
CA GLY A 150 11.50 -9.52 -1.26
C GLY A 150 10.32 -10.37 -0.79
N GLY A 151 9.21 -9.73 -0.40
CA GLY A 151 8.04 -10.45 0.12
C GLY A 151 8.42 -11.41 1.25
N GLU A 152 8.02 -12.66 1.11
CA GLU A 152 8.29 -13.75 2.06
C GLU A 152 9.78 -14.04 2.25
N ALA A 153 10.63 -13.77 1.25
CA ALA A 153 12.07 -13.95 1.39
C ALA A 153 12.69 -13.06 2.46
N CYS A 154 12.06 -11.93 2.81
CA CYS A 154 12.53 -11.08 3.92
C CYS A 154 12.45 -11.77 5.29
N ALA A 155 11.61 -12.80 5.43
CA ALA A 155 11.50 -13.62 6.63
C ALA A 155 12.49 -14.80 6.65
N SER A 156 13.27 -15.03 5.58
CA SER A 156 14.20 -16.16 5.51
C SER A 156 15.40 -15.97 6.44
N GLN A 157 15.92 -17.10 6.93
CA GLN A 157 17.10 -17.12 7.79
C GLN A 157 18.32 -16.56 7.06
N GLU A 158 18.47 -16.88 5.78
CA GLU A 158 19.61 -16.45 4.95
C GLU A 158 19.67 -14.93 4.82
N VAL A 159 18.53 -14.28 4.56
CA VAL A 159 18.44 -12.82 4.50
C VAL A 159 18.79 -12.21 5.86
N GLY A 160 18.27 -12.78 6.95
CA GLY A 160 18.58 -12.37 8.32
C GLY A 160 20.07 -12.48 8.64
N GLU A 161 20.72 -13.56 8.26
CA GLU A 161 22.17 -13.78 8.45
C GLU A 161 23.01 -12.81 7.64
N VAL A 162 22.68 -12.60 6.36
CA VAL A 162 23.38 -11.62 5.51
C VAL A 162 23.29 -10.21 6.09
N ARG A 163 22.12 -9.78 6.55
CA ARG A 163 21.95 -8.44 7.12
C ARG A 163 22.66 -8.27 8.45
N ARG A 164 22.75 -9.30 9.26
CA ARG A 164 23.51 -9.28 10.52
C ARG A 164 25.00 -9.08 10.27
N VAL A 165 25.56 -9.70 9.23
CA VAL A 165 26.97 -9.56 8.85
C VAL A 165 27.22 -8.26 8.08
N PHE A 166 26.26 -7.86 7.23
CA PHE A 166 26.31 -6.68 6.39
C PHE A 166 25.07 -5.80 6.63
N PRO A 167 25.06 -4.94 7.65
CA PRO A 167 23.88 -4.14 8.02
C PRO A 167 23.35 -3.21 6.91
N GLY A 168 24.18 -2.90 5.90
CA GLY A 168 23.79 -2.13 4.73
C GLY A 168 23.26 -2.94 3.54
N ALA A 169 23.21 -4.28 3.66
CA ALA A 169 22.66 -5.14 2.61
C ALA A 169 21.16 -4.88 2.40
N LYS A 170 20.73 -4.79 1.13
CA LYS A 170 19.34 -4.54 0.75
C LYS A 170 18.80 -5.63 -0.15
N VAL A 171 17.57 -6.05 0.11
CA VAL A 171 16.81 -6.92 -0.81
C VAL A 171 16.36 -6.08 -2.00
N LYS A 172 16.81 -6.42 -3.20
CA LYS A 172 16.44 -5.73 -4.44
C LYS A 172 15.48 -6.52 -5.30
N GLU A 173 15.64 -7.84 -5.29
CA GLU A 173 14.91 -8.75 -6.16
C GLU A 173 15.02 -10.18 -5.61
N VAL A 174 13.99 -10.97 -5.79
CA VAL A 174 13.98 -12.41 -5.55
C VAL A 174 13.85 -13.12 -6.89
N ARG A 175 14.79 -14.01 -7.20
CA ARG A 175 14.79 -14.81 -8.42
C ARG A 175 14.66 -16.27 -8.09
N ASP A 176 13.76 -16.94 -8.77
CA ASP A 176 13.67 -18.40 -8.73
C ASP A 176 14.83 -19.02 -9.53
N VAL A 177 15.82 -19.52 -8.82
CA VAL A 177 17.03 -20.13 -9.42
C VAL A 177 16.73 -21.39 -10.24
N THR A 178 15.58 -22.03 -10.01
CA THR A 178 15.18 -23.22 -10.78
C THR A 178 14.78 -22.89 -12.23
N ARG A 179 14.53 -21.61 -12.52
CA ARG A 179 14.16 -21.09 -13.85
C ARG A 179 15.30 -20.39 -14.58
N LEU A 180 16.51 -20.37 -14.02
CA LEU A 180 17.65 -19.80 -14.73
C LEU A 180 17.96 -20.70 -15.93
N PRO A 181 18.13 -20.15 -17.15
CA PRO A 181 18.58 -20.91 -18.29
C PRO A 181 19.95 -21.53 -17.95
N ALA A 182 20.13 -22.82 -18.25
CA ALA A 182 21.44 -23.44 -18.15
C ALA A 182 22.44 -22.60 -18.93
N GLU A 183 23.52 -22.16 -18.28
CA GLU A 183 24.59 -21.44 -18.96
C GLU A 183 25.07 -22.32 -20.11
N SER A 184 24.88 -21.81 -21.34
CA SER A 184 25.42 -22.42 -22.53
C SER A 184 26.95 -22.25 -22.51
N ASN A 185 27.67 -23.33 -22.17
CA ASN A 185 29.11 -23.45 -22.37
C ASN A 185 29.47 -23.31 -23.84
#